data_9fba2fa8fdcb69b7bc3902be415f8da9
#
_entry.id   9fba2fa8fdcb69b7bc3902be415f8da9
#
_cell.length_a   1.000
_cell.length_b   1.000
_cell.length_c   1.000
_cell.angle_alpha   90.00
_cell.angle_beta   90.00
_cell.angle_gamma   90.00
#
_symmetry.space_group_name_H-M   'P 1'
#
loop_
_entity.id
_entity.type
_entity.pdbx_description
1 polymer ?
#
loop_
_entity_poly.entity_id
_entity_poly.type
_entity_poly.pdbx_seq_one_letter_code
_entity_poly.pdbx_strand_id
1 'polypeptide(L)'
;MKQEDIHAVQSVAKIAWHDTYEGIIPREIQDSFLDEAYSDEKMKYRLKNTHLFVAEEEGEVIGFANFSPVRLQNEAELGAIYLLPDQQGKGIGSALLQKGIKALNGIRKLYIHVEAANEKGKRFYEAKGFAELEQFEEDFEGHMMQTVRMVLYV
;
A
#
# COMPACT_ATOMS: atom_id res chain seq x y z
N MET A 1 -10.14 -9.82 3.76
CA MET A 1 -11.00 -9.00 2.87
C MET A 1 -11.97 -9.90 2.13
N LYS A 2 -13.16 -9.41 1.89
CA LYS A 2 -14.22 -10.11 1.17
C LYS A 2 -14.59 -9.35 -0.10
N GLN A 3 -15.26 -10.02 -1.03
CA GLN A 3 -15.68 -9.38 -2.27
C GLN A 3 -16.60 -8.17 -2.01
N GLU A 4 -17.44 -8.24 -0.99
CA GLU A 4 -18.32 -7.13 -0.61
C GLU A 4 -17.58 -5.88 -0.11
N ASP A 5 -16.27 -6.01 0.21
CA ASP A 5 -15.44 -4.89 0.66
C ASP A 5 -14.83 -4.10 -0.50
N ILE A 6 -14.97 -4.56 -1.74
CA ILE A 6 -14.28 -3.95 -2.89
C ILE A 6 -14.57 -2.45 -3.01
N HIS A 7 -15.83 -2.05 -2.99
CA HIS A 7 -16.18 -0.64 -3.13
C HIS A 7 -15.63 0.22 -2.01
N ALA A 8 -15.64 -0.30 -0.79
CA ALA A 8 -15.09 0.41 0.36
C ALA A 8 -13.57 0.59 0.24
N VAL A 9 -12.87 -0.44 -0.22
CA VAL A 9 -11.41 -0.37 -0.44
C VAL A 9 -11.08 0.62 -1.55
N GLN A 10 -11.84 0.61 -2.65
CA GLN A 10 -11.67 1.59 -3.74
C GLN A 10 -11.83 3.01 -3.22
N SER A 11 -12.81 3.25 -2.36
CA SER A 11 -13.05 4.56 -1.77
C SER A 11 -11.89 4.99 -0.86
N VAL A 12 -11.42 4.10 0.01
CA VAL A 12 -10.27 4.38 0.87
C VAL A 12 -9.03 4.69 0.03
N ALA A 13 -8.77 3.90 -1.02
CA ALA A 13 -7.63 4.12 -1.90
C ALA A 13 -7.68 5.52 -2.53
N LYS A 14 -8.82 5.92 -3.04
CA LYS A 14 -8.99 7.22 -3.68
C LYS A 14 -8.77 8.37 -2.70
N ILE A 15 -9.41 8.31 -1.54
CA ILE A 15 -9.29 9.36 -0.52
C ILE A 15 -7.85 9.44 -0.01
N ALA A 16 -7.25 8.31 0.31
CA ALA A 16 -5.87 8.25 0.83
C ALA A 16 -4.85 8.73 -0.21
N TRP A 17 -5.02 8.37 -1.48
CA TRP A 17 -4.16 8.82 -2.56
C TRP A 17 -4.21 10.33 -2.74
N HIS A 18 -5.42 10.90 -2.77
CA HIS A 18 -5.58 12.35 -2.92
C HIS A 18 -4.93 13.09 -1.76
N ASP A 19 -5.09 12.59 -0.54
CA ASP A 19 -4.47 13.20 0.65
C ASP A 19 -2.93 13.08 0.61
N THR A 20 -2.42 11.90 0.28
CA THR A 20 -0.98 11.62 0.31
C THR A 20 -0.23 12.34 -0.80
N TYR A 21 -0.78 12.34 -2.00
CA TYR A 21 -0.06 12.77 -3.20
C TYR A 21 -0.47 14.15 -3.72
N GLU A 22 -1.30 14.87 -3.00
CA GLU A 22 -1.62 16.25 -3.38
C GLU A 22 -0.35 17.09 -3.38
N GLY A 23 -0.10 17.80 -4.49
CA GLY A 23 1.12 18.57 -4.67
C GLY A 23 2.35 17.76 -5.07
N ILE A 24 2.25 16.43 -5.11
CA ILE A 24 3.35 15.54 -5.50
C ILE A 24 3.08 14.94 -6.88
N ILE A 25 1.88 14.40 -7.08
CA ILE A 25 1.44 13.81 -8.35
C ILE A 25 0.21 14.59 -8.83
N PRO A 26 0.18 15.05 -10.09
CA PRO A 26 -1.00 15.74 -10.62
C PRO A 26 -2.28 14.92 -10.42
N ARG A 27 -3.36 15.60 -10.04
CA ARG A 27 -4.65 14.93 -9.73
C ARG A 27 -5.14 14.06 -10.90
N GLU A 28 -4.97 14.53 -12.13
CA GLU A 28 -5.38 13.79 -13.33
C GLU A 28 -4.66 12.46 -13.45
N ILE A 29 -3.38 12.45 -13.12
CA ILE A 29 -2.56 11.24 -13.16
C ILE A 29 -2.95 10.31 -12.03
N GLN A 30 -3.23 10.84 -10.84
CA GLN A 30 -3.74 10.05 -9.73
C GLN A 30 -5.04 9.34 -10.11
N ASP A 31 -5.98 10.07 -10.68
CA ASP A 31 -7.29 9.53 -11.03
C ASP A 31 -7.18 8.47 -12.13
N SER A 32 -6.35 8.70 -13.14
CA SER A 32 -6.10 7.72 -14.20
C SER A 32 -5.52 6.42 -13.63
N PHE A 33 -4.54 6.54 -12.74
CA PHE A 33 -3.94 5.38 -12.09
C PHE A 33 -4.97 4.62 -11.25
N LEU A 34 -5.74 5.34 -10.44
CA LEU A 34 -6.72 4.73 -9.54
C LEU A 34 -7.82 4.00 -10.31
N ASP A 35 -8.31 4.59 -11.38
CA ASP A 35 -9.34 3.98 -12.22
C ASP A 35 -8.86 2.65 -12.82
N GLU A 36 -7.59 2.58 -13.21
CA GLU A 36 -6.99 1.37 -13.77
C GLU A 36 -6.65 0.35 -12.67
N ALA A 37 -5.85 0.78 -11.69
CA ALA A 37 -5.29 -0.12 -10.68
C ALA A 37 -6.31 -0.65 -9.69
N TYR A 38 -7.37 0.11 -9.44
CA TYR A 38 -8.43 -0.25 -8.49
C TYR A 38 -9.77 -0.46 -9.17
N SER A 39 -9.79 -0.82 -10.45
CA SER A 39 -11.02 -1.21 -11.14
C SER A 39 -11.63 -2.45 -10.47
N ASP A 40 -12.92 -2.68 -10.69
CA ASP A 40 -13.60 -3.86 -10.14
C ASP A 40 -12.89 -5.14 -10.57
N GLU A 41 -12.47 -5.22 -11.83
CA GLU A 41 -11.77 -6.36 -12.38
C GLU A 41 -10.43 -6.60 -11.68
N LYS A 42 -9.63 -5.54 -11.50
CA LYS A 42 -8.34 -5.62 -10.83
C LYS A 42 -8.50 -5.99 -9.35
N MET A 43 -9.52 -5.47 -8.70
CA MET A 43 -9.79 -5.80 -7.30
C MET A 43 -10.17 -7.27 -7.13
N LYS A 44 -10.99 -7.81 -8.04
CA LYS A 44 -11.32 -9.23 -8.03
C LYS A 44 -10.08 -10.10 -8.24
N TYR A 45 -9.21 -9.68 -9.15
CA TYR A 45 -7.95 -10.37 -9.40
C TYR A 45 -7.07 -10.38 -8.14
N ARG A 46 -6.92 -9.23 -7.48
CA ARG A 46 -6.12 -9.12 -6.26
C ARG A 46 -6.68 -9.96 -5.13
N LEU A 47 -7.99 -9.96 -4.97
CA LEU A 47 -8.65 -10.73 -3.93
C LEU A 47 -8.35 -12.22 -4.06
N LYS A 48 -8.29 -12.72 -5.30
CA LYS A 48 -8.03 -14.12 -5.59
C LYS A 48 -6.55 -14.47 -5.57
N ASN A 49 -5.66 -13.57 -6.00
CA ASN A 49 -4.27 -13.89 -6.29
C ASN A 49 -3.23 -13.24 -5.36
N THR A 50 -3.67 -12.36 -4.47
CA THR A 50 -2.79 -11.68 -3.52
C THR A 50 -3.39 -11.74 -2.12
N HIS A 51 -2.69 -11.17 -1.15
CA HIS A 51 -3.17 -11.11 0.24
C HIS A 51 -3.66 -9.70 0.53
N LEU A 52 -4.98 -9.57 0.67
CA LEU A 52 -5.63 -8.31 0.99
C LEU A 52 -6.25 -8.35 2.39
N PHE A 53 -5.90 -7.36 3.19
CA PHE A 53 -6.44 -7.20 4.55
C PHE A 53 -7.11 -5.85 4.67
N VAL A 54 -8.22 -5.81 5.40
CA VAL A 54 -8.92 -4.54 5.69
C VAL A 54 -8.94 -4.30 7.19
N ALA A 55 -8.92 -3.01 7.55
CA ALA A 55 -9.18 -2.58 8.91
C ALA A 55 -10.59 -2.03 8.94
N GLU A 56 -11.40 -2.48 9.89
CA GLU A 56 -12.78 -2.04 10.06
C GLU A 56 -12.97 -1.41 11.43
N GLU A 57 -13.81 -0.38 11.47
CA GLU A 57 -14.23 0.26 12.69
C GLU A 57 -15.74 0.50 12.60
N GLU A 58 -16.49 -0.07 13.54
CA GLU A 58 -17.96 0.05 13.55
C GLU A 58 -18.62 -0.35 12.23
N GLY A 59 -18.10 -1.42 11.60
CA GLY A 59 -18.64 -1.93 10.35
C GLY A 59 -18.15 -1.21 9.10
N GLU A 60 -17.32 -0.17 9.23
CA GLU A 60 -16.78 0.57 8.10
C GLU A 60 -15.33 0.25 7.85
N VAL A 61 -14.94 0.07 6.58
CA VAL A 61 -13.55 -0.12 6.19
C VAL A 61 -12.84 1.23 6.25
N ILE A 62 -11.79 1.31 7.06
CA ILE A 62 -11.03 2.54 7.29
C ILE A 62 -9.60 2.46 6.77
N GLY A 63 -9.18 1.29 6.31
CA GLY A 63 -7.84 1.09 5.78
C GLY A 63 -7.70 -0.28 5.17
N PHE A 64 -6.62 -0.48 4.42
CA PHE A 64 -6.32 -1.78 3.83
C PHE A 64 -4.83 -1.93 3.57
N ALA A 65 -4.40 -3.18 3.41
CA ALA A 65 -3.04 -3.52 2.99
C ALA A 65 -3.09 -4.63 1.96
N ASN A 66 -2.22 -4.55 0.96
CA ASN A 66 -2.15 -5.53 -0.11
C ASN A 66 -0.72 -6.05 -0.24
N PHE A 67 -0.54 -7.35 -0.02
CA PHE A 67 0.76 -8.01 -0.10
C PHE A 67 0.78 -8.96 -1.29
N SER A 68 1.93 -9.05 -1.96
CA SER A 68 2.12 -10.02 -3.03
C SER A 68 2.13 -11.44 -2.46
N PRO A 69 1.94 -12.47 -3.32
CA PRO A 69 2.24 -13.83 -2.91
C PRO A 69 3.71 -13.96 -2.51
N VAL A 70 4.02 -14.95 -1.71
CA VAL A 70 5.42 -15.25 -1.35
C VAL A 70 6.14 -15.76 -2.58
N ARG A 71 7.27 -15.15 -2.90
CA ARG A 71 8.12 -15.50 -4.05
C ARG A 71 9.26 -16.41 -3.63
N LEU A 72 10.08 -16.79 -4.60
CA LEU A 72 11.29 -17.55 -4.34
C LEU A 72 12.16 -16.83 -3.29
N GLN A 73 12.89 -17.61 -2.48
CA GLN A 73 13.75 -17.11 -1.41
C GLN A 73 12.97 -16.48 -0.24
N ASN A 74 11.68 -16.78 -0.15
CA ASN A 74 10.81 -16.31 0.94
C ASN A 74 10.74 -14.80 0.99
N GLU A 75 10.56 -14.16 -0.15
CA GLU A 75 10.40 -12.73 -0.28
C GLU A 75 8.98 -12.37 -0.70
N ALA A 76 8.51 -11.22 -0.26
CA ALA A 76 7.21 -10.68 -0.67
C ALA A 76 7.30 -9.17 -0.78
N GLU A 77 6.29 -8.57 -1.36
CA GLU A 77 6.18 -7.12 -1.52
C GLU A 77 4.89 -6.62 -0.89
N LEU A 78 4.99 -5.53 -0.15
CA LEU A 78 3.82 -4.78 0.29
C LEU A 78 3.53 -3.76 -0.80
N GLY A 79 2.53 -4.06 -1.62
CA GLY A 79 2.18 -3.22 -2.77
C GLY A 79 1.38 -1.99 -2.41
N ALA A 80 0.62 -2.03 -1.33
CA ALA A 80 -0.20 -0.92 -0.89
C ALA A 80 -0.52 -1.05 0.60
N ILE A 81 -0.50 0.08 1.31
CA ILE A 81 -1.03 0.20 2.65
C ILE A 81 -1.57 1.63 2.78
N TYR A 82 -2.86 1.76 2.97
CA TYR A 82 -3.53 3.06 3.03
C TYR A 82 -4.59 3.09 4.10
N LEU A 83 -4.69 4.24 4.76
CA LEU A 83 -5.71 4.52 5.77
C LEU A 83 -6.44 5.80 5.38
N LEU A 84 -7.69 5.92 5.82
CA LEU A 84 -8.35 7.22 5.74
C LEU A 84 -7.52 8.24 6.54
N PRO A 85 -7.42 9.49 6.07
CA PRO A 85 -6.56 10.49 6.72
C PRO A 85 -6.81 10.69 8.22
N ASP A 86 -8.07 10.66 8.64
CA ASP A 86 -8.46 10.84 10.03
C ASP A 86 -8.19 9.61 10.91
N GLN A 87 -7.78 8.50 10.30
CA GLN A 87 -7.48 7.25 11.02
C GLN A 87 -5.98 7.01 11.19
N GLN A 88 -5.15 7.92 10.73
CA GLN A 88 -3.71 7.79 10.88
C GLN A 88 -3.27 8.12 12.31
N GLY A 89 -2.13 7.57 12.72
CA GLY A 89 -1.57 7.83 14.05
C GLY A 89 -2.21 7.04 15.18
N LYS A 90 -3.04 6.03 14.87
CA LYS A 90 -3.73 5.21 15.87
C LYS A 90 -3.21 3.78 15.95
N GLY A 91 -2.13 3.46 15.24
CA GLY A 91 -1.57 2.11 15.23
C GLY A 91 -2.22 1.15 14.25
N ILE A 92 -3.17 1.61 13.44
CA ILE A 92 -3.89 0.75 12.48
C ILE A 92 -2.96 0.26 11.38
N GLY A 93 -2.11 1.13 10.85
CA GLY A 93 -1.12 0.75 9.83
C GLY A 93 -0.17 -0.31 10.35
N SER A 94 0.29 -0.18 11.59
CA SER A 94 1.16 -1.18 12.22
C SER A 94 0.44 -2.51 12.37
N ALA A 95 -0.83 -2.49 12.75
CA ALA A 95 -1.62 -3.71 12.90
C ALA A 95 -1.82 -4.41 11.55
N LEU A 96 -2.10 -3.67 10.49
CA LEU A 96 -2.23 -4.21 9.13
C LEU A 96 -0.91 -4.85 8.67
N LEU A 97 0.20 -4.15 8.89
CA LEU A 97 1.53 -4.65 8.51
C LEU A 97 1.84 -5.95 9.25
N GLN A 98 1.64 -6.01 10.55
CA GLN A 98 1.91 -7.19 11.35
C GLN A 98 1.02 -8.36 10.96
N LYS A 99 -0.26 -8.09 10.70
CA LYS A 99 -1.21 -9.12 10.25
C LYS A 99 -0.75 -9.75 8.95
N GLY A 100 -0.33 -8.93 8.00
CA GLY A 100 0.16 -9.42 6.70
C GLY A 100 1.43 -10.23 6.84
N ILE A 101 2.41 -9.75 7.58
CA ILE A 101 3.67 -10.47 7.80
C ILE A 101 3.40 -11.84 8.42
N LYS A 102 2.52 -11.89 9.42
CA LYS A 102 2.17 -13.12 10.08
C LYS A 102 1.46 -14.10 9.13
N ALA A 103 0.59 -13.59 8.27
CA ALA A 103 -0.13 -14.40 7.29
C ALA A 103 0.79 -14.93 6.18
N LEU A 104 1.86 -14.21 5.86
CA LEU A 104 2.87 -14.62 4.90
C LEU A 104 3.93 -15.50 5.57
N ASN A 105 3.49 -16.51 6.24
CA ASN A 105 4.29 -17.39 7.08
C ASN A 105 5.65 -17.77 6.45
N GLY A 106 6.73 -17.47 7.18
CA GLY A 106 8.07 -17.85 6.77
C GLY A 106 8.78 -16.88 5.83
N ILE A 107 8.23 -15.71 5.55
CA ILE A 107 8.95 -14.73 4.74
C ILE A 107 10.18 -14.23 5.49
N ARG A 108 11.22 -13.90 4.74
CA ARG A 108 12.48 -13.37 5.27
C ARG A 108 12.68 -11.90 4.95
N LYS A 109 12.12 -11.44 3.82
CA LYS A 109 12.24 -10.05 3.37
C LYS A 109 10.90 -9.55 2.85
N LEU A 110 10.58 -8.33 3.23
CA LEU A 110 9.41 -7.62 2.73
C LEU A 110 9.88 -6.32 2.10
N TYR A 111 9.56 -6.13 0.83
CA TYR A 111 9.96 -4.94 0.08
C TYR A 111 8.79 -3.97 -0.05
N ILE A 112 9.10 -2.68 -0.11
CA ILE A 112 8.14 -1.63 -0.45
C ILE A 112 8.79 -0.64 -1.42
N HIS A 113 7.94 0.04 -2.18
CA HIS A 113 8.30 1.22 -2.95
C HIS A 113 7.53 2.40 -2.40
N VAL A 114 8.20 3.52 -2.18
CA VAL A 114 7.56 4.74 -1.70
C VAL A 114 8.11 5.93 -2.46
N GLU A 115 7.25 6.88 -2.81
CA GLU A 115 7.67 8.11 -3.47
C GLU A 115 8.54 8.93 -2.51
N ALA A 116 9.69 9.43 -3.01
CA ALA A 116 10.67 10.12 -2.16
C ALA A 116 10.10 11.35 -1.45
N ALA A 117 9.15 12.04 -2.07
CA ALA A 117 8.50 13.21 -1.47
C ALA A 117 7.42 12.87 -0.45
N ASN A 118 7.04 11.59 -0.35
CA ASN A 118 6.09 11.13 0.66
C ASN A 118 6.82 10.92 1.99
N GLU A 119 7.12 12.02 2.67
CA GLU A 119 7.87 12.02 3.93
C GLU A 119 7.17 11.21 5.02
N LYS A 120 5.85 11.33 5.10
CA LYS A 120 5.06 10.64 6.11
C LYS A 120 5.12 9.11 5.92
N GLY A 121 5.02 8.65 4.67
CA GLY A 121 5.15 7.24 4.35
C GLY A 121 6.54 6.70 4.66
N LYS A 122 7.57 7.43 4.27
CA LYS A 122 8.95 7.04 4.55
C LYS A 122 9.20 6.91 6.06
N ARG A 123 8.74 7.87 6.84
CA ARG A 123 8.89 7.82 8.30
C ARG A 123 8.15 6.63 8.91
N PHE A 124 6.96 6.31 8.38
CA PHE A 124 6.23 5.13 8.84
C PHE A 124 7.07 3.86 8.63
N TYR A 125 7.60 3.69 7.42
CA TYR A 125 8.38 2.49 7.12
C TYR A 125 9.68 2.42 7.93
N GLU A 126 10.39 3.53 8.06
CA GLU A 126 11.60 3.59 8.87
C GLU A 126 11.32 3.22 10.33
N ALA A 127 10.22 3.73 10.88
CA ALA A 127 9.81 3.42 12.25
C ALA A 127 9.48 1.94 12.44
N LYS A 128 9.10 1.24 11.36
CA LYS A 128 8.83 -0.20 11.42
C LYS A 128 10.06 -1.06 11.16
N GLY A 129 11.21 -0.44 10.92
CA GLY A 129 12.46 -1.16 10.73
C GLY A 129 12.88 -1.33 9.28
N PHE A 130 12.15 -0.77 8.33
CA PHE A 130 12.56 -0.82 6.92
C PHE A 130 13.80 0.04 6.71
N ALA A 131 14.71 -0.46 5.89
CA ALA A 131 15.93 0.25 5.50
C ALA A 131 15.88 0.56 4.01
N GLU A 132 16.40 1.73 3.63
CA GLU A 132 16.47 2.14 2.23
C GLU A 132 17.51 1.30 1.49
N LEU A 133 17.13 0.77 0.32
CA LEU A 133 18.03 0.02 -0.55
C LEU A 133 18.54 0.87 -1.69
N GLU A 134 17.64 1.59 -2.38
CA GLU A 134 18.00 2.38 -3.54
C GLU A 134 16.94 3.45 -3.80
N GLN A 135 17.31 4.45 -4.58
CA GLN A 135 16.40 5.47 -5.07
C GLN A 135 16.61 5.57 -6.58
N PHE A 136 15.52 5.65 -7.34
CA PHE A 136 15.58 5.69 -8.79
C PHE A 136 14.45 6.53 -9.35
N GLU A 137 14.63 6.98 -10.60
CA GLU A 137 13.58 7.67 -11.32
C GLU A 137 12.64 6.66 -11.96
N GLU A 138 11.35 6.97 -11.93
CA GLU A 138 10.33 6.11 -12.49
C GLU A 138 9.33 6.95 -13.26
N ASP A 139 9.01 6.52 -14.49
CA ASP A 139 7.96 7.15 -15.28
C ASP A 139 6.61 6.61 -14.84
N PHE A 140 5.82 7.48 -14.19
CA PHE A 140 4.49 7.13 -13.70
C PHE A 140 3.45 7.83 -14.57
N GLU A 141 2.94 7.13 -15.57
CA GLU A 141 1.96 7.65 -16.54
C GLU A 141 2.36 9.02 -17.11
N GLY A 142 3.63 9.15 -17.49
CA GLY A 142 4.18 10.38 -18.06
C GLY A 142 4.70 11.38 -17.02
N HIS A 143 4.51 11.11 -15.73
CA HIS A 143 5.02 11.95 -14.64
C HIS A 143 6.26 11.30 -14.06
N MET A 144 7.39 12.00 -14.07
CA MET A 144 8.63 11.46 -13.51
C MET A 144 8.61 11.53 -12.00
N MET A 145 8.78 10.39 -11.35
CA MET A 145 8.81 10.28 -9.89
C MET A 145 10.17 9.78 -9.42
N GLN A 146 10.55 10.20 -8.23
CA GLN A 146 11.67 9.61 -7.52
C GLN A 146 11.12 8.56 -6.57
N THR A 147 11.50 7.31 -6.77
CA THR A 147 11.00 6.18 -5.99
C THR A 147 12.10 5.62 -5.11
N VAL A 148 11.77 5.40 -3.84
CA VAL A 148 12.68 4.77 -2.87
C VAL A 148 12.22 3.34 -2.65
N ARG A 149 13.15 2.40 -2.79
CA ARG A 149 12.89 0.99 -2.48
C ARG A 149 13.45 0.69 -1.11
N MET A 150 12.63 0.09 -0.26
CA MET A 150 13.01 -0.23 1.11
C MET A 150 12.77 -1.70 1.40
N VAL A 151 13.47 -2.24 2.40
CA VAL A 151 13.34 -3.63 2.79
C VAL A 151 13.24 -3.77 4.30
N LEU A 152 12.38 -4.69 4.74
CA LEU A 152 12.30 -5.13 6.11
C LEU A 152 12.80 -6.58 6.16
N TYR A 153 13.79 -6.84 6.99
CA TYR A 153 14.26 -8.21 7.27
C TYR A 153 13.40 -8.77 8.41
N VAL A 154 12.66 -9.79 8.10
CA VAL A 154 11.70 -10.40 9.03
C VAL A 154 12.36 -11.47 9.89
#